data_5247194fcf535cb93f41d11e4d2bd230
#
_entry.id   5247194fcf535cb93f41d11e4d2bd230
#
_cell.length_a   1.000
_cell.length_b   1.000
_cell.length_c   1.000
_cell.angle_alpha   90.00
_cell.angle_beta   90.00
_cell.angle_gamma   90.00
#
_symmetry.space_group_name_H-M   'P 1'
#
loop_
_entity.id
_entity.type
_entity.pdbx_description
1 polymer ?
#
loop_
_entity_poly.entity_id
_entity_poly.type
_entity_poly.pdbx_seq_one_letter_code
_entity_poly.pdbx_strand_id
1 'polypeptide(L)'
;MRPNNLPEFNSLSNLDGKGSSLIVQSTHMDLESNTYISELWKRDKGSWKKYKSGSFNFTNPKYAKLSNSIFYIKSPKIPKNKQAKVSSTIQVQSGKKIETLFQTEGKISNYVLSKNEKFIYVITNEWSKDFKDIEKKEEEPLYYENLPFHFDSVGIIFNKRSHVYKVNLVTKKYTTIINGDKENIISIDSLVEHKNSITLSYSKYNTAGTMLEECVGAVKNKSIDNIFQKGSIGNLFYYEDTLHGVGLRNRFDWPTNPTILKFSKPGNASYKYKLFDRNISKAKVNNSVLYFLYEDSGRTLLRDGTNNVDLVNLDITIKDFAFNDDRVYVIANSFSRPDEIYEIENGQLIKNSKANDYFVNKVKTHKCVYKRINTGESEIDTWGIFVGKDRPTLLNIHGGPASQYGFTFFDEFQTYASAGFNVIACNPRGSSGRGHDFLRDVCGDQWGVADMHDVLTSFKKMVKIMGVTNKNYGIMGGSYGGFMTSWIISHKPNMFKSAIVERALLNWETMVGTSDIGIGFPEMYLLDDMSKNINLYREKSPITFASNIKTPTLIIHSEE
;
A
#
# COMPACT_ATOMS: atom_id res chain seq x y z
N MET A 1 24.82 2.09 -4.18
CA MET A 1 23.72 1.87 -5.16
C MET A 1 23.63 3.04 -6.11
N ARG A 2 23.36 2.83 -7.40
CA ARG A 2 23.15 3.88 -8.42
C ARG A 2 21.79 3.66 -9.09
N PRO A 3 21.18 4.65 -9.75
CA PRO A 3 19.90 4.47 -10.44
C PRO A 3 19.86 3.26 -11.39
N ASN A 4 20.94 2.98 -12.10
CA ASN A 4 21.06 1.82 -13.00
C ASN A 4 21.03 0.46 -12.27
N ASN A 5 21.08 0.44 -10.93
CA ASN A 5 20.94 -0.80 -10.16
C ASN A 5 19.48 -1.10 -9.79
N LEU A 6 18.53 -0.18 -10.05
CA LEU A 6 17.11 -0.38 -9.74
C LEU A 6 16.52 -1.66 -10.38
N PRO A 7 16.84 -2.02 -11.64
CA PRO A 7 16.36 -3.27 -12.24
C PRO A 7 16.99 -4.55 -11.63
N GLU A 8 18.06 -4.42 -10.85
CA GLU A 8 18.85 -5.58 -10.37
C GLU A 8 18.26 -6.21 -9.11
N PHE A 9 17.34 -5.53 -8.41
CA PHE A 9 16.69 -6.14 -7.25
C PHE A 9 15.23 -6.48 -7.51
N ASN A 10 14.75 -7.49 -6.80
CA ASN A 10 13.41 -8.01 -6.91
C ASN A 10 12.56 -7.56 -5.71
N SER A 11 11.37 -7.05 -5.97
CA SER A 11 10.32 -6.90 -4.98
C SER A 11 9.47 -8.17 -4.94
N LEU A 12 9.29 -8.74 -3.75
CA LEU A 12 8.52 -9.96 -3.55
C LEU A 12 7.13 -9.66 -3.01
N SER A 13 6.13 -10.46 -3.42
CA SER A 13 4.74 -10.35 -2.96
C SER A 13 3.98 -11.66 -3.16
N ASN A 14 2.76 -11.74 -2.63
CA ASN A 14 1.85 -12.86 -2.85
C ASN A 14 2.50 -14.23 -2.55
N LEU A 15 3.07 -14.36 -1.35
CA LEU A 15 3.63 -15.60 -0.86
C LEU A 15 2.50 -16.59 -0.49
N ASP A 16 2.61 -17.81 -0.99
CA ASP A 16 1.72 -18.91 -0.60
C ASP A 16 2.51 -20.22 -0.45
N GLY A 17 1.96 -21.16 0.34
CA GLY A 17 2.63 -22.40 0.67
C GLY A 17 1.69 -23.60 0.78
N LYS A 18 2.26 -24.80 0.48
CA LYS A 18 1.58 -26.10 0.66
C LYS A 18 2.61 -27.22 0.84
N GLY A 19 2.49 -28.01 1.90
CA GLY A 19 3.41 -29.08 2.23
C GLY A 19 4.84 -28.55 2.34
N SER A 20 5.80 -29.04 1.59
CA SER A 20 7.19 -28.55 1.55
C SER A 20 7.45 -27.47 0.50
N SER A 21 6.43 -27.05 -0.23
CA SER A 21 6.53 -26.14 -1.37
C SER A 21 6.08 -24.73 -1.04
N LEU A 22 6.78 -23.74 -1.59
CA LEU A 22 6.39 -22.32 -1.53
C LEU A 22 6.30 -21.77 -2.96
N ILE A 23 5.45 -20.76 -3.15
CA ILE A 23 5.39 -19.98 -4.39
C ILE A 23 5.30 -18.50 -4.06
N VAL A 24 5.94 -17.67 -4.89
CA VAL A 24 6.00 -16.23 -4.68
C VAL A 24 5.95 -15.50 -6.03
N GLN A 25 5.40 -14.33 -6.04
CA GLN A 25 5.54 -13.37 -7.13
C GLN A 25 6.81 -12.54 -6.91
N SER A 26 7.64 -12.46 -7.93
CA SER A 26 8.83 -11.61 -7.99
C SER A 26 8.63 -10.56 -9.07
N THR A 27 8.77 -9.29 -8.72
CA THR A 27 8.60 -8.17 -9.64
C THR A 27 9.89 -7.34 -9.69
N HIS A 28 10.34 -7.02 -10.89
CA HIS A 28 11.48 -6.14 -11.12
C HIS A 28 11.17 -5.12 -12.21
N MET A 29 11.95 -4.06 -12.24
CA MET A 29 11.84 -2.99 -13.21
C MET A 29 12.53 -3.37 -14.51
N ASP A 30 11.90 -3.05 -15.64
CA ASP A 30 12.50 -3.12 -16.98
C ASP A 30 12.58 -1.69 -17.55
N LEU A 31 13.80 -1.15 -17.60
CA LEU A 31 14.02 0.23 -18.05
C LEU A 31 13.84 0.39 -19.57
N GLU A 32 14.08 -0.67 -20.36
CA GLU A 32 13.96 -0.59 -21.82
C GLU A 32 12.50 -0.44 -22.25
N SER A 33 11.63 -1.26 -21.66
CA SER A 33 10.17 -1.21 -21.94
C SER A 33 9.41 -0.25 -21.04
N ASN A 34 10.07 0.43 -20.10
CA ASN A 34 9.48 1.32 -19.10
C ASN A 34 8.28 0.67 -18.38
N THR A 35 8.48 -0.55 -17.90
CA THR A 35 7.42 -1.35 -17.26
C THR A 35 7.96 -2.19 -16.10
N TYR A 36 7.03 -2.77 -15.34
CA TYR A 36 7.36 -3.79 -14.35
C TYR A 36 7.07 -5.18 -14.89
N ILE A 37 8.01 -6.09 -14.68
CA ILE A 37 7.91 -7.50 -15.05
C ILE A 37 7.65 -8.31 -13.81
N SER A 38 6.54 -9.07 -13.81
CA SER A 38 6.18 -9.98 -12.73
C SER A 38 6.32 -11.43 -13.18
N GLU A 39 7.07 -12.19 -12.41
CA GLU A 39 7.35 -13.61 -12.62
C GLU A 39 6.94 -14.42 -11.39
N LEU A 40 6.75 -15.73 -11.56
CA LEU A 40 6.51 -16.62 -10.43
C LEU A 40 7.75 -17.49 -10.17
N TRP A 41 8.13 -17.57 -8.90
CA TRP A 41 9.21 -18.44 -8.43
C TRP A 41 8.62 -19.48 -7.49
N LYS A 42 9.05 -20.72 -7.63
CA LYS A 42 8.58 -21.86 -6.84
C LYS A 42 9.75 -22.51 -6.12
N ARG A 43 9.56 -22.87 -4.87
CA ARG A 43 10.47 -23.71 -4.08
C ARG A 43 9.89 -25.11 -3.99
N ASP A 44 10.68 -26.08 -4.44
CA ASP A 44 10.42 -27.51 -4.27
C ASP A 44 11.67 -28.18 -3.70
N LYS A 45 11.50 -29.06 -2.70
CA LYS A 45 12.62 -29.82 -2.08
C LYS A 45 13.82 -28.95 -1.72
N GLY A 46 13.56 -27.75 -1.18
CA GLY A 46 14.59 -26.81 -0.73
C GLY A 46 15.18 -25.88 -1.79
N SER A 47 14.89 -26.07 -3.08
CA SER A 47 15.46 -25.24 -4.16
C SER A 47 14.44 -24.31 -4.78
N TRP A 48 14.79 -23.04 -4.98
CA TRP A 48 13.99 -22.05 -5.69
C TRP A 48 14.29 -22.06 -7.18
N LYS A 49 13.24 -22.06 -8.02
CA LYS A 49 13.34 -22.00 -9.49
C LYS A 49 12.29 -21.08 -10.07
N LYS A 50 12.59 -20.45 -11.19
CA LYS A 50 11.59 -19.75 -12.01
C LYS A 50 10.50 -20.74 -12.43
N TYR A 51 9.26 -20.41 -12.11
CA TYR A 51 8.09 -21.24 -12.42
C TYR A 51 7.32 -20.72 -13.63
N LYS A 52 7.14 -19.39 -13.70
CA LYS A 52 6.54 -18.68 -14.83
C LYS A 52 7.32 -17.41 -15.12
N SER A 53 7.69 -17.23 -16.38
CA SER A 53 8.38 -16.03 -16.89
C SER A 53 8.13 -15.90 -18.40
N GLY A 54 8.57 -14.81 -19.01
CA GLY A 54 8.50 -14.59 -20.46
C GLY A 54 7.74 -13.34 -20.86
N SER A 55 6.99 -13.38 -21.97
CA SER A 55 6.34 -12.21 -22.59
C SER A 55 5.11 -11.68 -21.85
N PHE A 56 4.71 -12.29 -20.75
CA PHE A 56 3.55 -11.92 -19.96
C PHE A 56 3.94 -11.64 -18.51
N ASN A 57 3.09 -10.90 -17.80
CA ASN A 57 3.11 -10.83 -16.35
C ASN A 57 2.34 -11.99 -15.77
N PHE A 58 2.91 -12.59 -14.71
CA PHE A 58 2.31 -13.66 -13.94
C PHE A 58 2.21 -13.23 -12.48
N THR A 59 0.99 -13.17 -11.95
CA THR A 59 0.73 -12.56 -10.64
C THR A 59 -0.21 -13.40 -9.79
N ASN A 60 -0.24 -13.09 -8.49
CA ASN A 60 -1.16 -13.65 -7.50
C ASN A 60 -1.21 -15.19 -7.51
N PRO A 61 -0.09 -15.89 -7.33
CA PRO A 61 -0.08 -17.34 -7.32
C PRO A 61 -0.75 -17.89 -6.06
N LYS A 62 -1.51 -18.99 -6.20
CA LYS A 62 -2.12 -19.70 -5.05
C LYS A 62 -2.08 -21.20 -5.27
N TYR A 63 -1.73 -21.94 -4.22
CA TYR A 63 -1.88 -23.38 -4.19
C TYR A 63 -3.33 -23.78 -3.96
N ALA A 64 -3.77 -24.80 -4.66
CA ALA A 64 -4.93 -25.58 -4.26
C ALA A 64 -4.60 -26.37 -3.00
N LYS A 65 -5.45 -26.34 -2.00
CA LYS A 65 -5.20 -27.05 -0.73
C LYS A 65 -5.49 -28.56 -0.84
N LEU A 66 -6.50 -28.95 -1.65
CA LEU A 66 -6.90 -30.33 -1.84
C LEU A 66 -6.17 -31.03 -3.00
N SER A 67 -5.73 -30.27 -4.01
CA SER A 67 -4.97 -30.80 -5.16
C SER A 67 -3.56 -30.20 -5.22
N ASN A 68 -2.69 -30.72 -6.10
CA ASN A 68 -1.34 -30.17 -6.31
C ASN A 68 -1.30 -29.11 -7.44
N SER A 69 -2.44 -28.45 -7.66
CA SER A 69 -2.56 -27.45 -8.69
C SER A 69 -2.14 -26.07 -8.19
N ILE A 70 -1.62 -25.26 -9.10
CA ILE A 70 -1.24 -23.86 -8.84
C ILE A 70 -2.07 -23.00 -9.78
N PHE A 71 -2.75 -22.04 -9.21
CA PHE A 71 -3.54 -21.02 -9.92
C PHE A 71 -2.75 -19.72 -9.97
N TYR A 72 -2.92 -18.94 -11.04
CA TYR A 72 -2.30 -17.64 -11.19
C TYR A 72 -3.00 -16.80 -12.25
N ILE A 73 -2.81 -15.48 -12.18
CA ILE A 73 -3.25 -14.54 -13.20
C ILE A 73 -2.13 -14.40 -14.25
N LYS A 74 -2.49 -14.44 -15.53
CA LYS A 74 -1.63 -14.10 -16.65
C LYS A 74 -2.21 -12.88 -17.35
N SER A 75 -1.40 -11.85 -17.55
CA SER A 75 -1.78 -10.61 -18.23
C SER A 75 -0.66 -10.12 -19.16
N PRO A 76 -0.96 -9.34 -20.21
CA PRO A 76 0.07 -8.76 -21.05
C PRO A 76 0.94 -7.77 -20.24
N LYS A 77 2.17 -7.55 -20.69
CA LYS A 77 3.02 -6.45 -20.24
C LYS A 77 2.57 -5.19 -20.96
N ILE A 78 2.06 -4.21 -20.23
CA ILE A 78 1.58 -2.96 -20.82
C ILE A 78 2.54 -1.86 -20.37
N PRO A 79 3.17 -1.13 -21.29
CA PRO A 79 3.91 0.08 -20.96
C PRO A 79 2.99 1.09 -20.27
N LYS A 80 3.50 1.84 -19.29
CA LYS A 80 2.73 2.81 -18.50
C LYS A 80 1.95 3.84 -19.34
N ASN A 81 2.43 4.16 -20.52
CA ASN A 81 1.88 5.20 -21.41
C ASN A 81 0.81 4.69 -22.39
N LYS A 82 0.34 3.46 -22.28
CA LYS A 82 -0.70 2.91 -23.17
C LYS A 82 -1.88 2.41 -22.36
N GLN A 83 -3.02 3.08 -22.52
CA GLN A 83 -4.33 2.53 -22.13
C GLN A 83 -4.69 1.43 -23.14
N ALA A 84 -4.17 0.22 -22.95
CA ALA A 84 -4.49 -0.90 -23.81
C ALA A 84 -5.65 -1.70 -23.23
N LYS A 85 -6.51 -2.25 -24.09
CA LYS A 85 -7.47 -3.31 -23.69
C LYS A 85 -6.68 -4.46 -23.06
N VAL A 86 -6.83 -4.63 -21.74
CA VAL A 86 -6.13 -5.65 -20.97
C VAL A 86 -6.92 -6.93 -21.04
N SER A 87 -6.47 -7.91 -21.81
CA SER A 87 -7.01 -9.27 -21.69
C SER A 87 -6.27 -10.02 -20.60
N SER A 88 -6.97 -10.32 -19.50
CA SER A 88 -6.42 -11.11 -18.40
C SER A 88 -7.03 -12.50 -18.35
N THR A 89 -6.23 -13.47 -17.93
CA THR A 89 -6.68 -14.86 -17.80
C THR A 89 -6.35 -15.44 -16.44
N ILE A 90 -7.23 -16.31 -15.92
CA ILE A 90 -6.89 -17.24 -14.85
C ILE A 90 -6.39 -18.54 -15.48
N GLN A 91 -5.20 -18.91 -15.09
CA GLN A 91 -4.61 -20.19 -15.48
C GLN A 91 -4.43 -21.10 -14.27
N VAL A 92 -4.55 -22.40 -14.51
CA VAL A 92 -4.21 -23.45 -13.55
C VAL A 92 -3.17 -24.36 -14.16
N GLN A 93 -2.18 -24.72 -13.35
CA GLN A 93 -1.20 -25.74 -13.73
C GLN A 93 -1.24 -26.92 -12.76
N SER A 94 -1.45 -28.12 -13.34
CA SER A 94 -1.42 -29.42 -12.64
C SER A 94 -0.33 -30.28 -13.29
N GLY A 95 0.80 -30.45 -12.59
CA GLY A 95 1.98 -31.06 -13.18
C GLY A 95 2.51 -30.29 -14.39
N LYS A 96 2.53 -30.95 -15.56
CA LYS A 96 2.94 -30.32 -16.84
C LYS A 96 1.78 -29.66 -17.59
N LYS A 97 0.52 -29.98 -17.25
CA LYS A 97 -0.66 -29.48 -17.94
C LYS A 97 -1.02 -28.07 -17.46
N ILE A 98 -1.18 -27.15 -18.40
CA ILE A 98 -1.64 -25.78 -18.17
C ILE A 98 -2.98 -25.60 -18.86
N GLU A 99 -3.95 -25.05 -18.16
CA GLU A 99 -5.28 -24.79 -18.68
C GLU A 99 -5.72 -23.35 -18.34
N THR A 100 -6.40 -22.71 -19.29
CA THR A 100 -7.10 -21.45 -19.06
C THR A 100 -8.50 -21.74 -18.54
N LEU A 101 -8.84 -21.21 -17.39
CA LEU A 101 -10.12 -21.39 -16.72
C LEU A 101 -11.11 -20.26 -17.00
N PHE A 102 -10.58 -19.05 -17.13
CA PHE A 102 -11.37 -17.84 -17.32
C PHE A 102 -10.56 -16.81 -18.10
N GLN A 103 -11.24 -16.02 -18.91
CA GLN A 103 -10.66 -14.91 -19.67
C GLN A 103 -11.64 -13.74 -19.69
N THR A 104 -11.13 -12.52 -19.58
CA THR A 104 -11.87 -11.27 -19.73
C THR A 104 -11.07 -10.26 -20.55
N GLU A 105 -11.75 -9.31 -21.17
CA GLU A 105 -11.12 -8.13 -21.79
C GLU A 105 -10.77 -7.04 -20.75
N GLY A 106 -11.22 -7.22 -19.50
CA GLY A 106 -10.88 -6.37 -18.38
C GLY A 106 -9.69 -6.88 -17.57
N LYS A 107 -9.38 -6.16 -16.51
CA LYS A 107 -8.36 -6.53 -15.54
C LYS A 107 -8.94 -7.52 -14.52
N ILE A 108 -8.30 -8.66 -14.33
CA ILE A 108 -8.56 -9.50 -13.15
C ILE A 108 -7.79 -8.91 -11.98
N SER A 109 -8.52 -8.42 -10.96
CA SER A 109 -7.93 -7.83 -9.77
C SER A 109 -7.55 -8.88 -8.73
N ASN A 110 -8.39 -9.90 -8.55
CA ASN A 110 -8.16 -10.97 -7.58
C ASN A 110 -8.99 -12.20 -7.93
N TYR A 111 -8.73 -13.31 -7.23
CA TYR A 111 -9.56 -14.50 -7.27
C TYR A 111 -9.48 -15.28 -5.96
N VAL A 112 -10.52 -16.06 -5.67
CA VAL A 112 -10.62 -16.90 -4.47
C VAL A 112 -11.05 -18.30 -4.86
N LEU A 113 -10.33 -19.33 -4.43
CA LEU A 113 -10.72 -20.73 -4.55
C LEU A 113 -11.78 -21.06 -3.48
N SER A 114 -12.83 -21.78 -3.87
CA SER A 114 -13.77 -22.33 -2.91
C SER A 114 -13.08 -23.38 -2.02
N LYS A 115 -13.52 -23.51 -0.75
CA LYS A 115 -12.94 -24.47 0.20
C LYS A 115 -12.97 -25.93 -0.31
N ASN A 116 -13.99 -26.27 -1.11
CA ASN A 116 -14.14 -27.60 -1.70
C ASN A 116 -13.43 -27.75 -3.06
N GLU A 117 -12.74 -26.71 -3.52
CA GLU A 117 -12.04 -26.64 -4.83
C GLU A 117 -12.90 -27.08 -6.02
N LYS A 118 -14.22 -26.87 -5.98
CA LYS A 118 -15.11 -27.06 -7.13
C LYS A 118 -15.28 -25.80 -7.96
N PHE A 119 -15.03 -24.64 -7.36
CA PHE A 119 -15.23 -23.34 -7.97
C PHE A 119 -14.06 -22.39 -7.68
N ILE A 120 -13.93 -21.41 -8.54
CA ILE A 120 -13.12 -20.22 -8.32
C ILE A 120 -14.01 -18.99 -8.51
N TYR A 121 -13.87 -18.02 -7.64
CA TYR A 121 -14.54 -16.71 -7.73
C TYR A 121 -13.53 -15.72 -8.26
N VAL A 122 -13.82 -15.13 -9.42
CA VAL A 122 -12.92 -14.20 -10.12
C VAL A 122 -13.49 -12.80 -10.00
N ILE A 123 -12.69 -11.89 -9.49
CA ILE A 123 -13.02 -10.46 -9.39
C ILE A 123 -12.36 -9.76 -10.58
N THR A 124 -13.17 -9.08 -11.38
CA THR A 124 -12.71 -8.30 -12.54
C THR A 124 -13.02 -6.83 -12.35
N ASN A 125 -12.30 -5.98 -13.05
CA ASN A 125 -12.63 -4.58 -13.24
C ASN A 125 -12.75 -4.35 -14.75
N GLU A 126 -13.93 -4.04 -15.21
CA GLU A 126 -14.30 -3.97 -16.62
C GLU A 126 -14.92 -2.61 -16.94
N TRP A 127 -14.80 -2.17 -18.20
CA TRP A 127 -15.52 -1.00 -18.66
C TRP A 127 -17.02 -1.32 -18.75
N SER A 128 -17.85 -0.39 -18.33
CA SER A 128 -19.29 -0.54 -18.46
C SER A 128 -19.68 -0.64 -19.94
N LYS A 129 -20.80 -1.31 -20.22
CA LYS A 129 -21.26 -1.60 -21.59
C LYS A 129 -21.47 -0.36 -22.45
N ASP A 130 -21.80 0.76 -21.81
CA ASP A 130 -22.06 2.03 -22.48
C ASP A 130 -20.77 2.78 -22.87
N PHE A 131 -19.59 2.25 -22.51
CA PHE A 131 -18.30 2.87 -22.71
C PHE A 131 -17.33 1.99 -23.51
N LYS A 132 -17.79 1.46 -24.64
CA LYS A 132 -17.03 0.46 -25.40
C LYS A 132 -15.92 1.01 -26.31
N ASP A 133 -15.92 2.28 -26.63
CA ASP A 133 -14.97 2.91 -27.55
C ASP A 133 -14.17 4.05 -26.89
N ILE A 134 -13.18 3.70 -26.05
CA ILE A 134 -12.29 4.67 -25.40
C ILE A 134 -11.46 5.45 -26.43
N GLU A 135 -10.93 4.79 -27.46
CA GLU A 135 -10.10 5.42 -28.48
C GLU A 135 -10.79 6.54 -29.27
N LYS A 136 -12.13 6.49 -29.38
CA LYS A 136 -12.93 7.57 -29.99
C LYS A 136 -13.37 8.65 -29.00
N LYS A 137 -13.32 8.38 -27.70
CA LYS A 137 -13.85 9.27 -26.64
C LYS A 137 -12.79 10.12 -25.97
N GLU A 138 -11.49 9.89 -26.19
CA GLU A 138 -10.43 10.78 -25.73
C GLU A 138 -10.50 12.18 -26.37
N GLU A 139 -11.16 12.32 -27.53
CA GLU A 139 -11.39 13.57 -28.24
C GLU A 139 -12.72 14.29 -27.87
N GLU A 140 -13.62 13.60 -27.14
CA GLU A 140 -14.92 14.16 -26.76
C GLU A 140 -14.94 14.64 -25.31
N PRO A 141 -15.64 15.74 -24.98
CA PRO A 141 -15.86 16.17 -23.60
C PRO A 141 -16.50 15.04 -22.78
N LEU A 142 -15.92 14.73 -21.63
CA LEU A 142 -16.46 13.71 -20.72
C LEU A 142 -17.47 14.34 -19.77
N TYR A 143 -18.64 13.74 -19.64
CA TYR A 143 -19.69 14.14 -18.72
C TYR A 143 -19.69 13.24 -17.48
N TYR A 144 -19.59 13.83 -16.30
CA TYR A 144 -19.58 13.13 -15.04
C TYR A 144 -20.77 13.53 -14.17
N GLU A 145 -21.45 12.55 -13.61
CA GLU A 145 -22.55 12.74 -12.65
C GLU A 145 -22.12 12.42 -11.22
N ASN A 146 -20.93 11.82 -11.04
CA ASN A 146 -20.49 11.33 -9.75
C ASN A 146 -19.04 11.74 -9.44
N LEU A 147 -18.74 11.92 -8.16
CA LEU A 147 -17.41 12.22 -7.62
C LEU A 147 -16.99 11.15 -6.61
N PRO A 148 -15.70 10.79 -6.54
CA PRO A 148 -14.65 11.12 -7.51
C PRO A 148 -14.87 10.37 -8.84
N PHE A 149 -14.52 10.99 -9.96
CA PHE A 149 -14.60 10.35 -11.29
C PHE A 149 -13.26 9.73 -11.73
N HIS A 150 -12.19 10.09 -11.05
CA HIS A 150 -10.81 9.75 -11.36
C HIS A 150 -10.04 9.48 -10.07
N PHE A 151 -9.05 8.59 -10.12
CA PHE A 151 -8.04 8.40 -9.07
C PHE A 151 -6.64 8.40 -9.66
N ASP A 152 -5.70 9.00 -8.95
CA ASP A 152 -4.28 8.97 -9.30
C ASP A 152 -3.81 7.52 -9.49
N SER A 153 -2.97 7.29 -10.49
CA SER A 153 -2.45 5.97 -10.89
C SER A 153 -3.50 4.94 -11.36
N VAL A 154 -4.80 5.23 -11.24
CA VAL A 154 -5.91 4.37 -11.69
C VAL A 154 -6.57 4.93 -12.94
N GLY A 155 -6.57 6.26 -13.07
CA GLY A 155 -7.28 6.98 -14.13
C GLY A 155 -8.79 7.06 -13.87
N ILE A 156 -9.56 7.24 -14.93
CA ILE A 156 -11.00 7.39 -14.87
C ILE A 156 -11.66 6.11 -14.29
N ILE A 157 -12.52 6.29 -13.30
CA ILE A 157 -13.20 5.18 -12.60
C ILE A 157 -14.72 5.15 -12.82
N PHE A 158 -15.35 6.28 -13.17
CA PHE A 158 -16.81 6.37 -13.22
C PHE A 158 -17.44 5.40 -14.22
N ASN A 159 -16.68 4.97 -15.25
CA ASN A 159 -17.10 4.02 -16.28
C ASN A 159 -16.60 2.60 -16.05
N LYS A 160 -15.89 2.36 -14.95
CA LYS A 160 -15.40 1.02 -14.60
C LYS A 160 -16.29 0.42 -13.53
N ARG A 161 -16.56 -0.88 -13.66
CA ARG A 161 -17.34 -1.65 -12.68
C ARG A 161 -16.64 -2.96 -12.36
N SER A 162 -16.71 -3.32 -11.09
CA SER A 162 -16.20 -4.62 -10.63
C SER A 162 -17.28 -5.68 -10.67
N HIS A 163 -16.97 -6.81 -11.27
CA HIS A 163 -17.86 -7.97 -11.39
C HIS A 163 -17.28 -9.17 -10.63
N VAL A 164 -18.15 -10.10 -10.23
CA VAL A 164 -17.72 -11.38 -9.69
C VAL A 164 -18.30 -12.52 -10.52
N TYR A 165 -17.39 -13.34 -11.02
CA TYR A 165 -17.72 -14.55 -11.78
C TYR A 165 -17.44 -15.79 -10.95
N LYS A 166 -18.37 -16.74 -10.94
CA LYS A 166 -18.19 -18.07 -10.38
C LYS A 166 -17.88 -19.04 -11.52
N VAL A 167 -16.67 -19.57 -11.53
CA VAL A 167 -16.18 -20.52 -12.56
C VAL A 167 -16.15 -21.91 -11.97
N ASN A 168 -16.76 -22.88 -12.65
CA ASN A 168 -16.68 -24.29 -12.29
C ASN A 168 -15.36 -24.88 -12.80
N LEU A 169 -14.55 -25.46 -11.91
CA LEU A 169 -13.20 -25.93 -12.26
C LEU A 169 -13.19 -27.19 -13.12
N VAL A 170 -14.28 -27.97 -13.14
CA VAL A 170 -14.41 -29.17 -13.97
C VAL A 170 -14.94 -28.81 -15.36
N THR A 171 -16.10 -28.16 -15.40
CA THR A 171 -16.78 -27.84 -16.67
C THR A 171 -16.24 -26.60 -17.37
N LYS A 172 -15.48 -25.76 -16.66
CA LYS A 172 -14.95 -24.44 -17.09
C LYS A 172 -16.04 -23.43 -17.48
N LYS A 173 -17.30 -23.77 -17.24
CA LYS A 173 -18.41 -22.81 -17.41
C LYS A 173 -18.41 -21.83 -16.26
N TYR A 174 -18.75 -20.57 -16.56
CA TYR A 174 -18.87 -19.54 -15.55
C TYR A 174 -20.27 -18.91 -15.55
N THR A 175 -20.61 -18.33 -14.42
CA THR A 175 -21.82 -17.53 -14.23
C THR A 175 -21.47 -16.24 -13.51
N THR A 176 -22.04 -15.14 -13.93
CA THR A 176 -21.96 -13.87 -13.20
C THR A 176 -22.80 -13.97 -11.93
N ILE A 177 -22.18 -13.83 -10.77
CA ILE A 177 -22.86 -13.84 -9.48
C ILE A 177 -23.07 -12.44 -8.94
N ILE A 178 -22.22 -11.47 -9.32
CA ILE A 178 -22.42 -10.05 -9.11
C ILE A 178 -22.16 -9.32 -10.42
N ASN A 179 -23.14 -8.55 -10.84
CA ASN A 179 -23.03 -7.64 -11.97
C ASN A 179 -22.84 -6.21 -11.41
N GLY A 180 -21.62 -5.70 -11.53
CA GLY A 180 -21.25 -4.38 -11.01
C GLY A 180 -22.02 -3.22 -11.62
N ASP A 181 -22.45 -3.31 -12.87
CA ASP A 181 -23.28 -2.27 -13.52
C ASP A 181 -24.63 -2.12 -12.81
N LYS A 182 -25.25 -3.24 -12.41
CA LYS A 182 -26.55 -3.23 -11.70
C LYS A 182 -26.43 -2.78 -10.25
N GLU A 183 -25.35 -3.21 -9.58
CA GLU A 183 -25.12 -2.93 -8.16
C GLU A 183 -24.32 -1.63 -7.95
N ASN A 184 -23.94 -0.95 -9.04
CA ASN A 184 -23.11 0.25 -9.04
C ASN A 184 -21.77 0.08 -8.26
N ILE A 185 -21.09 -1.05 -8.48
CA ILE A 185 -19.86 -1.37 -7.76
C ILE A 185 -18.64 -0.85 -8.51
N ILE A 186 -17.91 0.04 -7.90
CA ILE A 186 -16.68 0.64 -8.46
C ILE A 186 -15.49 -0.27 -8.22
N SER A 187 -15.31 -0.75 -6.99
CA SER A 187 -14.25 -1.71 -6.65
C SER A 187 -14.74 -2.80 -5.71
N ILE A 188 -14.06 -3.95 -5.75
CA ILE A 188 -14.18 -5.02 -4.76
C ILE A 188 -12.79 -5.28 -4.21
N ASP A 189 -12.60 -5.02 -2.92
CA ASP A 189 -11.30 -5.09 -2.27
C ASP A 189 -11.02 -6.47 -1.70
N SER A 190 -12.04 -7.14 -1.19
CA SER A 190 -11.91 -8.48 -0.63
C SER A 190 -13.15 -9.33 -0.89
N LEU A 191 -12.94 -10.62 -1.05
CA LEU A 191 -13.99 -11.63 -1.14
C LEU A 191 -13.61 -12.84 -0.30
N VAL A 192 -14.55 -13.34 0.48
CA VAL A 192 -14.37 -14.54 1.30
C VAL A 192 -15.56 -15.48 1.16
N GLU A 193 -15.28 -16.78 1.07
CA GLU A 193 -16.29 -17.84 1.10
C GLU A 193 -16.32 -18.54 2.46
N HIS A 194 -17.50 -18.71 3.02
CA HIS A 194 -17.71 -19.48 4.23
C HIS A 194 -19.06 -20.22 4.17
N LYS A 195 -19.05 -21.55 4.38
CA LYS A 195 -20.27 -22.40 4.36
C LYS A 195 -21.16 -22.14 3.13
N ASN A 196 -20.54 -22.07 1.94
CA ASN A 196 -21.16 -21.75 0.65
C ASN A 196 -21.76 -20.34 0.53
N SER A 197 -21.59 -19.47 1.50
CA SER A 197 -21.94 -18.06 1.43
C SER A 197 -20.72 -17.25 1.01
N ILE A 198 -20.95 -16.21 0.20
CA ILE A 198 -19.91 -15.28 -0.26
C ILE A 198 -20.17 -13.95 0.38
N THR A 199 -19.12 -13.37 0.94
CA THR A 199 -19.13 -12.01 1.48
C THR A 199 -18.03 -11.21 0.83
N LEU A 200 -18.29 -9.93 0.53
CA LEU A 200 -17.32 -9.01 -0.07
C LEU A 200 -17.28 -7.67 0.67
N SER A 201 -16.13 -7.03 0.63
CA SER A 201 -15.99 -5.61 0.84
C SER A 201 -15.89 -4.92 -0.52
N TYR A 202 -16.61 -3.81 -0.69
CA TYR A 202 -16.73 -3.14 -1.97
C TYR A 202 -17.02 -1.66 -1.80
N SER A 203 -16.72 -0.87 -2.82
CA SER A 203 -17.08 0.54 -2.88
C SER A 203 -18.09 0.81 -3.99
N LYS A 204 -19.00 1.74 -3.74
CA LYS A 204 -19.99 2.26 -4.68
C LYS A 204 -20.20 3.74 -4.44
N TYR A 205 -20.78 4.45 -5.41
CA TYR A 205 -21.20 5.82 -5.17
C TYR A 205 -22.35 5.86 -4.15
N ASN A 206 -22.33 6.88 -3.28
CA ASN A 206 -23.47 7.19 -2.42
C ASN A 206 -24.67 7.65 -3.25
N THR A 207 -25.85 7.76 -2.62
CA THR A 207 -27.10 8.15 -3.30
C THR A 207 -27.00 9.54 -3.95
N ALA A 208 -26.21 10.45 -3.37
CA ALA A 208 -26.01 11.79 -3.90
C ALA A 208 -24.95 11.85 -5.01
N GLY A 209 -24.21 10.76 -5.28
CA GLY A 209 -23.12 10.73 -6.25
C GLY A 209 -21.90 11.58 -5.89
N THR A 210 -21.77 12.00 -4.64
CA THR A 210 -20.73 12.95 -4.20
C THR A 210 -19.51 12.29 -3.58
N MET A 211 -19.60 11.00 -3.26
CA MET A 211 -18.47 10.23 -2.68
C MET A 211 -18.66 8.73 -2.87
N LEU A 212 -17.58 7.99 -2.72
CA LEU A 212 -17.65 6.53 -2.61
C LEU A 212 -17.98 6.12 -1.17
N GLU A 213 -18.94 5.21 -1.03
CA GLU A 213 -19.25 4.49 0.19
C GLU A 213 -18.56 3.14 0.16
N GLU A 214 -17.89 2.79 1.26
CA GLU A 214 -17.30 1.47 1.43
C GLU A 214 -18.23 0.60 2.27
N CYS A 215 -18.50 -0.59 1.77
CA CYS A 215 -19.52 -1.50 2.27
C CYS A 215 -18.96 -2.91 2.47
N VAL A 216 -19.58 -3.65 3.39
CA VAL A 216 -19.45 -5.11 3.50
C VAL A 216 -20.83 -5.72 3.25
N GLY A 217 -20.92 -6.73 2.38
CA GLY A 217 -22.19 -7.35 2.04
C GLY A 217 -22.10 -8.82 1.70
N ALA A 218 -23.18 -9.55 1.94
CA ALA A 218 -23.34 -10.94 1.58
C ALA A 218 -24.04 -11.07 0.23
N VAL A 219 -23.54 -11.96 -0.63
CA VAL A 219 -24.13 -12.23 -1.94
C VAL A 219 -25.33 -13.15 -1.78
N LYS A 220 -26.51 -12.71 -2.21
CA LYS A 220 -27.75 -13.50 -2.27
C LYS A 220 -28.48 -13.25 -3.60
N ASN A 221 -28.86 -14.32 -4.29
CA ASN A 221 -29.65 -14.25 -5.52
C ASN A 221 -29.11 -13.26 -6.56
N LYS A 222 -27.79 -13.17 -6.70
CA LYS A 222 -27.07 -12.24 -7.60
C LYS A 222 -27.16 -10.76 -7.22
N SER A 223 -27.58 -10.44 -6.01
CA SER A 223 -27.53 -9.11 -5.42
C SER A 223 -26.76 -9.12 -4.11
N ILE A 224 -26.58 -7.97 -3.47
CA ILE A 224 -25.82 -7.81 -2.25
C ILE A 224 -26.71 -7.35 -1.11
N ASP A 225 -26.81 -8.17 -0.07
CA ASP A 225 -27.39 -7.78 1.20
C ASP A 225 -26.33 -7.09 2.05
N ASN A 226 -26.51 -5.82 2.37
CA ASN A 226 -25.57 -5.06 3.17
C ASN A 226 -25.46 -5.60 4.61
N ILE A 227 -24.23 -5.88 5.02
CA ILE A 227 -23.88 -6.22 6.40
C ILE A 227 -23.42 -4.98 7.14
N PHE A 228 -22.62 -4.13 6.51
CA PHE A 228 -22.06 -2.93 7.12
C PHE A 228 -21.76 -1.85 6.08
N GLN A 229 -21.95 -0.58 6.47
CA GLN A 229 -21.65 0.61 5.66
C GLN A 229 -20.90 1.62 6.53
N LYS A 230 -20.34 2.68 5.91
CA LYS A 230 -19.62 3.79 6.54
C LYS A 230 -18.19 3.48 7.00
N GLY A 231 -17.73 2.22 6.91
CA GLY A 231 -16.35 1.88 7.23
C GLY A 231 -15.41 2.01 6.03
N SER A 232 -14.14 1.70 6.26
CA SER A 232 -13.14 1.41 5.24
C SER A 232 -12.57 0.04 5.55
N ILE A 233 -13.05 -1.01 4.86
CA ILE A 233 -12.84 -2.40 5.24
C ILE A 233 -12.24 -3.19 4.09
N GLY A 234 -10.98 -3.58 4.22
CA GLY A 234 -10.33 -4.57 3.36
C GLY A 234 -10.21 -5.93 4.05
N ASN A 235 -9.46 -6.82 3.45
CA ASN A 235 -9.00 -8.10 4.01
C ASN A 235 -10.03 -8.82 4.90
N LEU A 236 -11.15 -9.24 4.30
CA LEU A 236 -12.18 -10.04 5.00
C LEU A 236 -11.67 -11.46 5.28
N PHE A 237 -12.07 -12.00 6.44
CA PHE A 237 -11.78 -13.39 6.81
C PHE A 237 -12.78 -13.89 7.84
N TYR A 238 -12.91 -15.22 7.96
CA TYR A 238 -13.66 -15.84 9.04
C TYR A 238 -12.72 -16.36 10.12
N TYR A 239 -13.05 -16.03 11.36
CA TYR A 239 -12.38 -16.51 12.55
C TYR A 239 -13.46 -16.90 13.57
N GLU A 240 -13.39 -18.14 14.13
CA GLU A 240 -14.41 -18.69 15.02
C GLU A 240 -15.84 -18.54 14.45
N ASP A 241 -16.03 -18.97 13.18
CA ASP A 241 -17.30 -18.87 12.45
C ASP A 241 -17.89 -17.45 12.32
N THR A 242 -17.18 -16.42 12.76
CA THR A 242 -17.61 -15.03 12.68
C THR A 242 -16.83 -14.29 11.59
N LEU A 243 -17.51 -13.43 10.85
CA LEU A 243 -16.91 -12.55 9.86
C LEU A 243 -16.09 -11.45 10.55
N HIS A 244 -14.88 -11.25 10.07
CA HIS A 244 -13.99 -10.17 10.46
C HIS A 244 -13.43 -9.46 9.23
N GLY A 245 -12.92 -8.24 9.42
CA GLY A 245 -12.18 -7.51 8.39
C GLY A 245 -11.18 -6.56 9.04
N VAL A 246 -10.15 -6.19 8.28
CA VAL A 246 -9.17 -5.18 8.68
C VAL A 246 -9.60 -3.84 8.13
N GLY A 247 -9.63 -2.80 8.97
CA GLY A 247 -9.97 -1.45 8.51
C GLY A 247 -10.50 -0.53 9.60
N LEU A 248 -11.28 0.45 9.18
CA LEU A 248 -11.89 1.47 10.03
C LEU A 248 -13.40 1.22 10.17
N ARG A 249 -13.94 1.40 11.37
CA ARG A 249 -15.37 1.31 11.61
C ARG A 249 -16.14 2.48 11.00
N ASN A 250 -15.52 3.65 11.00
CA ASN A 250 -16.04 4.83 10.31
C ASN A 250 -14.88 5.46 9.52
N ARG A 251 -15.05 5.63 8.21
CA ARG A 251 -14.01 6.23 7.34
C ARG A 251 -13.66 7.68 7.73
N PHE A 252 -14.61 8.41 8.30
CA PHE A 252 -14.40 9.79 8.76
C PHE A 252 -13.65 9.88 10.10
N ASP A 253 -13.36 8.74 10.75
CA ASP A 253 -12.45 8.73 11.92
C ASP A 253 -10.97 8.89 11.50
N TRP A 254 -10.67 8.86 10.19
CA TRP A 254 -9.30 9.09 9.69
C TRP A 254 -8.80 10.50 10.04
N PRO A 255 -7.51 10.68 10.44
CA PRO A 255 -6.50 9.66 10.62
C PRO A 255 -6.63 8.91 11.95
N THR A 256 -6.70 7.58 11.86
CA THR A 256 -6.71 6.67 13.01
C THR A 256 -6.14 5.32 12.59
N ASN A 257 -5.85 4.45 13.57
CA ASN A 257 -5.29 3.13 13.30
C ASN A 257 -6.34 2.18 12.71
N PRO A 258 -6.15 1.66 11.47
CA PRO A 258 -6.90 0.49 11.01
C PRO A 258 -6.71 -0.69 11.97
N THR A 259 -7.79 -1.42 12.24
CA THR A 259 -7.78 -2.53 13.21
C THR A 259 -8.63 -3.70 12.72
N ILE A 260 -8.70 -4.79 13.50
CA ILE A 260 -9.57 -5.91 13.19
C ILE A 260 -10.95 -5.63 13.77
N LEU A 261 -11.95 -5.63 12.89
CA LEU A 261 -13.36 -5.47 13.19
C LEU A 261 -14.07 -6.83 13.12
N LYS A 262 -15.02 -7.04 14.01
CA LYS A 262 -15.91 -8.21 14.10
C LYS A 262 -17.33 -7.78 13.72
N PHE A 263 -17.95 -8.50 12.79
CA PHE A 263 -19.32 -8.27 12.31
C PHE A 263 -20.26 -9.34 12.92
N SER A 264 -20.91 -9.02 14.01
CA SER A 264 -21.79 -9.98 14.73
C SER A 264 -23.25 -9.87 14.30
N LYS A 265 -23.69 -8.70 13.86
CA LYS A 265 -25.04 -8.39 13.39
C LYS A 265 -25.01 -7.38 12.25
N PRO A 266 -25.97 -7.37 11.34
CA PRO A 266 -26.08 -6.32 10.33
C PRO A 266 -26.08 -4.93 10.94
N GLY A 267 -25.33 -3.99 10.31
CA GLY A 267 -25.19 -2.61 10.76
C GLY A 267 -24.26 -2.41 11.96
N ASN A 268 -23.68 -3.47 12.54
CA ASN A 268 -22.83 -3.35 13.72
C ASN A 268 -21.46 -4.00 13.51
N ALA A 269 -20.42 -3.20 13.69
CA ALA A 269 -19.03 -3.65 13.73
C ALA A 269 -18.41 -3.28 15.08
N SER A 270 -17.75 -4.23 15.72
CA SER A 270 -17.05 -4.04 16.99
C SER A 270 -15.56 -4.31 16.85
N TYR A 271 -14.74 -3.65 17.65
CA TYR A 271 -13.30 -3.87 17.68
C TYR A 271 -12.96 -5.23 18.28
N LYS A 272 -12.15 -6.04 17.57
CA LYS A 272 -11.62 -7.31 18.12
C LYS A 272 -10.58 -7.04 19.20
N TYR A 273 -9.70 -6.03 18.98
CA TYR A 273 -8.62 -5.63 19.89
C TYR A 273 -8.80 -4.17 20.31
N LYS A 274 -9.55 -3.90 21.38
CA LYS A 274 -9.84 -2.53 21.83
C LYS A 274 -8.62 -1.74 22.31
N LEU A 275 -7.63 -2.42 22.86
CA LEU A 275 -6.45 -1.82 23.49
C LEU A 275 -5.19 -1.90 22.61
N PHE A 276 -5.30 -2.44 21.41
CA PHE A 276 -4.17 -2.56 20.50
C PHE A 276 -4.08 -1.31 19.63
N ASP A 277 -3.31 -0.35 20.08
CA ASP A 277 -3.19 0.98 19.48
C ASP A 277 -2.06 1.04 18.43
N ARG A 278 -2.18 0.22 17.38
CA ARG A 278 -1.25 0.19 16.23
C ARG A 278 -2.01 -0.10 14.94
N ASN A 279 -1.48 0.37 13.82
CA ASN A 279 -2.03 0.10 12.48
C ASN A 279 -1.91 -1.38 12.13
N ILE A 280 -3.03 -2.07 11.99
CA ILE A 280 -3.09 -3.43 11.46
C ILE A 280 -3.32 -3.35 9.95
N SER A 281 -2.48 -4.00 9.16
CA SER A 281 -2.54 -3.92 7.68
C SER A 281 -3.05 -5.19 7.00
N LYS A 282 -2.83 -6.35 7.59
CA LYS A 282 -3.18 -7.65 7.00
C LYS A 282 -3.41 -8.71 8.08
N ALA A 283 -4.43 -9.54 7.89
CA ALA A 283 -4.71 -10.65 8.79
C ALA A 283 -4.97 -11.94 8.02
N LYS A 284 -4.55 -13.08 8.57
CA LYS A 284 -4.83 -14.43 8.07
C LYS A 284 -5.08 -15.36 9.24
N VAL A 285 -5.89 -16.39 9.01
CA VAL A 285 -6.16 -17.47 9.98
C VAL A 285 -5.51 -18.75 9.49
N ASN A 286 -4.77 -19.43 10.36
CA ASN A 286 -4.21 -20.75 10.13
C ASN A 286 -4.39 -21.61 11.38
N ASN A 287 -4.90 -22.83 11.25
CA ASN A 287 -5.11 -23.77 12.35
C ASN A 287 -5.79 -23.13 13.58
N SER A 288 -6.86 -22.38 13.35
CA SER A 288 -7.62 -21.63 14.38
C SER A 288 -6.84 -20.54 15.13
N VAL A 289 -5.64 -20.19 14.66
CA VAL A 289 -4.86 -19.07 15.18
C VAL A 289 -4.99 -17.87 14.23
N LEU A 290 -5.24 -16.69 14.79
CA LEU A 290 -5.34 -15.45 14.06
C LEU A 290 -3.98 -14.73 14.07
N TYR A 291 -3.40 -14.51 12.89
CA TYR A 291 -2.15 -13.79 12.70
C TYR A 291 -2.40 -12.47 11.99
N PHE A 292 -1.66 -11.43 12.36
CA PHE A 292 -1.75 -10.15 11.65
C PHE A 292 -0.43 -9.37 11.62
N LEU A 293 -0.27 -8.58 10.54
CA LEU A 293 0.81 -7.59 10.41
C LEU A 293 0.36 -6.27 11.02
N TYR A 294 1.28 -5.62 11.72
CA TYR A 294 1.04 -4.30 12.29
C TYR A 294 2.30 -3.44 12.26
N GLU A 295 2.12 -2.13 12.25
CA GLU A 295 3.21 -1.14 12.25
C GLU A 295 3.56 -0.74 13.69
N ASP A 296 4.84 -0.66 13.99
CA ASP A 296 5.36 -0.16 15.28
C ASP A 296 6.72 0.52 15.11
N SER A 297 6.75 1.85 15.26
CA SER A 297 8.00 2.64 15.30
C SER A 297 8.95 2.35 14.15
N GLY A 298 8.46 2.41 12.92
CA GLY A 298 9.23 2.14 11.69
C GLY A 298 9.45 0.66 11.38
N ARG A 299 8.86 -0.26 12.13
CA ARG A 299 8.82 -1.70 11.86
C ARG A 299 7.46 -2.12 11.34
N THR A 300 7.43 -3.24 10.63
CA THR A 300 6.18 -3.99 10.39
C THR A 300 6.40 -5.41 10.88
N LEU A 301 5.67 -5.81 11.89
CA LEU A 301 5.86 -7.06 12.62
C LEU A 301 4.68 -8.02 12.43
N LEU A 302 4.91 -9.31 12.62
CA LEU A 302 3.89 -10.35 12.59
C LEU A 302 3.55 -10.82 14.01
N ARG A 303 2.27 -10.73 14.35
CA ARG A 303 1.73 -11.10 15.66
C ARG A 303 0.80 -12.29 15.55
N ASP A 304 0.94 -13.22 16.49
CA ASP A 304 -0.09 -14.17 16.87
C ASP A 304 -1.11 -13.42 17.73
N GLY A 305 -2.24 -13.07 17.14
CA GLY A 305 -3.29 -12.34 17.82
C GLY A 305 -4.14 -13.18 18.77
N THR A 306 -4.10 -14.51 18.65
CA THR A 306 -4.80 -15.41 19.54
C THR A 306 -4.07 -15.51 20.88
N ASN A 307 -2.75 -15.69 20.84
CA ASN A 307 -1.89 -15.77 22.02
C ASN A 307 -1.30 -14.42 22.45
N ASN A 308 -1.52 -13.38 21.66
CA ASN A 308 -1.05 -12.02 21.90
C ASN A 308 0.49 -11.90 21.96
N VAL A 309 1.21 -12.60 21.09
CA VAL A 309 2.68 -12.69 21.04
C VAL A 309 3.20 -12.30 19.67
N ASP A 310 4.26 -11.48 19.62
CA ASP A 310 4.99 -11.19 18.40
C ASP A 310 5.88 -12.38 18.04
N LEU A 311 5.80 -12.84 16.80
CA LEU A 311 6.59 -13.99 16.34
C LEU A 311 8.07 -13.65 16.20
N VAL A 312 8.38 -12.39 15.92
CA VAL A 312 9.73 -11.83 15.89
C VAL A 312 9.70 -10.39 16.39
N ASN A 313 10.79 -9.94 17.01
CA ASN A 313 10.96 -8.54 17.43
C ASN A 313 12.31 -8.03 16.93
N LEU A 314 12.35 -7.64 15.65
CA LEU A 314 13.55 -7.22 14.92
C LEU A 314 13.29 -5.90 14.19
N ASP A 315 14.36 -5.19 13.87
CA ASP A 315 14.33 -3.96 13.07
C ASP A 315 14.17 -4.27 11.57
N ILE A 316 12.95 -4.64 11.18
CA ILE A 316 12.59 -5.10 9.85
C ILE A 316 11.19 -4.62 9.44
N THR A 317 10.91 -4.80 8.15
CA THR A 317 9.56 -4.72 7.58
C THR A 317 9.16 -6.07 7.01
N ILE A 318 8.11 -6.68 7.57
CA ILE A 318 7.44 -7.86 7.02
C ILE A 318 6.35 -7.38 6.07
N LYS A 319 6.43 -7.76 4.80
CA LYS A 319 5.48 -7.34 3.73
C LYS A 319 4.34 -8.32 3.52
N ASP A 320 4.61 -9.60 3.68
CA ASP A 320 3.63 -10.68 3.54
C ASP A 320 4.06 -11.90 4.33
N PHE A 321 3.11 -12.80 4.59
CA PHE A 321 3.37 -14.05 5.28
C PHE A 321 2.50 -15.17 4.73
N ALA A 322 2.98 -16.40 4.86
CA ALA A 322 2.26 -17.61 4.47
C ALA A 322 2.56 -18.74 5.44
N PHE A 323 1.69 -19.72 5.41
CA PHE A 323 1.81 -20.92 6.22
C PHE A 323 2.07 -22.12 5.32
N ASN A 324 2.90 -23.01 5.85
CA ASN A 324 3.19 -24.28 5.23
C ASN A 324 3.17 -25.34 6.35
N ASP A 325 2.02 -25.99 6.48
CA ASP A 325 1.66 -26.75 7.68
C ASP A 325 1.76 -25.85 8.93
N ASP A 326 2.58 -26.19 9.91
CA ASP A 326 2.79 -25.41 11.14
C ASP A 326 3.91 -24.36 11.03
N ARG A 327 4.58 -24.29 9.89
CA ARG A 327 5.69 -23.34 9.69
C ARG A 327 5.18 -22.02 9.15
N VAL A 328 5.80 -20.95 9.62
CA VAL A 328 5.49 -19.59 9.21
C VAL A 328 6.62 -19.04 8.32
N TYR A 329 6.27 -18.63 7.13
CA TYR A 329 7.18 -17.99 6.19
C TYR A 329 6.77 -16.55 5.98
N VAL A 330 7.77 -15.66 5.89
CA VAL A 330 7.55 -14.23 5.69
C VAL A 330 8.39 -13.71 4.53
N ILE A 331 7.87 -12.73 3.83
CA ILE A 331 8.65 -11.82 2.99
C ILE A 331 9.06 -10.67 3.88
N ALA A 332 10.35 -10.47 4.08
CA ALA A 332 10.86 -9.39 4.90
C ALA A 332 12.07 -8.71 4.26
N ASN A 333 12.25 -7.45 4.59
CA ASN A 333 13.40 -6.65 4.24
C ASN A 333 13.90 -5.86 5.46
N SER A 334 15.04 -5.20 5.32
CA SER A 334 15.58 -4.31 6.34
C SER A 334 16.14 -3.07 5.66
N PHE A 335 16.54 -2.08 6.43
CA PHE A 335 17.05 -0.81 5.91
C PHE A 335 18.14 -0.94 4.82
N SER A 336 18.99 -1.97 4.91
CA SER A 336 20.11 -2.18 3.97
C SER A 336 19.98 -3.43 3.09
N ARG A 337 18.89 -4.17 3.19
CA ARG A 337 18.68 -5.41 2.42
C ARG A 337 17.28 -5.43 1.83
N PRO A 338 17.14 -5.63 0.51
CA PRO A 338 15.83 -5.79 -0.14
C PRO A 338 15.16 -7.12 0.26
N ASP A 339 13.98 -7.35 -0.28
CA ASP A 339 13.10 -8.46 0.06
C ASP A 339 13.79 -9.83 -0.04
N GLU A 340 13.61 -10.65 0.99
CA GLU A 340 13.92 -12.07 0.98
C GLU A 340 12.81 -12.86 1.67
N ILE A 341 12.76 -14.15 1.45
CA ILE A 341 11.86 -15.05 2.17
C ILE A 341 12.60 -15.67 3.33
N TYR A 342 11.98 -15.64 4.49
CA TYR A 342 12.49 -16.24 5.71
C TYR A 342 11.47 -17.21 6.30
N GLU A 343 11.94 -18.22 6.98
CA GLU A 343 11.18 -19.04 7.90
C GLU A 343 11.34 -18.45 9.32
N ILE A 344 10.27 -18.39 10.09
CA ILE A 344 10.33 -17.98 11.49
C ILE A 344 10.51 -19.22 12.35
N GLU A 345 11.64 -19.30 13.07
CA GLU A 345 11.93 -20.36 14.03
C GLU A 345 12.41 -19.75 15.34
N ASN A 346 11.71 -20.06 16.45
CA ASN A 346 12.08 -19.61 17.81
C ASN A 346 12.39 -18.09 17.92
N GLY A 347 11.56 -17.26 17.28
CA GLY A 347 11.73 -15.79 17.29
C GLY A 347 12.84 -15.27 16.38
N GLN A 348 13.44 -16.12 15.55
CA GLN A 348 14.51 -15.77 14.61
C GLN A 348 14.04 -15.92 13.15
N LEU A 349 14.69 -15.19 12.25
CA LEU A 349 14.51 -15.29 10.81
C LEU A 349 15.58 -16.16 10.19
N ILE A 350 15.19 -17.33 9.71
CA ILE A 350 16.07 -18.24 8.96
C ILE A 350 15.88 -17.98 7.47
N LYS A 351 16.93 -17.48 6.81
CA LYS A 351 16.88 -17.13 5.39
C LYS A 351 16.54 -18.35 4.53
N ASN A 352 15.52 -18.24 3.71
CA ASN A 352 14.97 -19.34 2.92
C ASN A 352 15.04 -19.10 1.40
N SER A 353 15.39 -17.89 0.94
CA SER A 353 15.54 -17.58 -0.49
C SER A 353 16.87 -16.91 -0.81
N LYS A 354 17.15 -16.76 -2.10
CA LYS A 354 18.30 -16.03 -2.67
C LYS A 354 17.80 -15.03 -3.72
N ALA A 355 16.60 -14.47 -3.51
CA ALA A 355 15.93 -13.62 -4.50
C ALA A 355 16.74 -12.37 -4.84
N ASN A 356 17.47 -11.81 -3.86
CA ASN A 356 18.26 -10.61 -4.01
C ASN A 356 19.76 -10.81 -3.68
N ASP A 357 20.25 -12.05 -3.58
CA ASP A 357 21.66 -12.31 -3.31
C ASP A 357 22.58 -11.70 -4.38
N TYR A 358 22.21 -11.78 -5.65
CA TYR A 358 22.98 -11.16 -6.73
C TYR A 358 23.14 -9.65 -6.50
N PHE A 359 22.04 -8.96 -6.21
CA PHE A 359 22.07 -7.53 -5.93
C PHE A 359 22.95 -7.21 -4.71
N VAL A 360 22.72 -7.88 -3.58
CA VAL A 360 23.46 -7.63 -2.32
C VAL A 360 24.96 -7.91 -2.45
N ASN A 361 25.35 -8.88 -3.27
CA ASN A 361 26.76 -9.18 -3.52
C ASN A 361 27.44 -8.18 -4.46
N LYS A 362 26.69 -7.57 -5.37
CA LYS A 362 27.20 -6.62 -6.36
C LYS A 362 27.15 -5.17 -5.89
N VAL A 363 26.09 -4.82 -5.16
CA VAL A 363 25.77 -3.43 -4.80
C VAL A 363 26.00 -3.21 -3.32
N LYS A 364 26.95 -2.34 -3.01
CA LYS A 364 27.17 -1.91 -1.62
C LYS A 364 26.00 -1.03 -1.17
N THR A 365 25.34 -1.44 -0.11
CA THR A 365 24.30 -0.68 0.58
C THR A 365 24.84 -0.04 1.87
N HIS A 366 24.18 0.99 2.34
CA HIS A 366 24.54 1.73 3.54
C HIS A 366 23.66 1.30 4.72
N LYS A 367 24.27 1.19 5.90
CA LYS A 367 23.57 0.96 7.17
C LYS A 367 22.99 2.27 7.69
N CYS A 368 21.91 2.19 8.46
CA CYS A 368 21.37 3.35 9.14
C CYS A 368 21.91 3.49 10.57
N VAL A 369 21.91 4.74 11.04
CA VAL A 369 21.95 5.11 12.45
C VAL A 369 20.51 5.45 12.85
N TYR A 370 19.93 4.71 13.76
CA TYR A 370 18.59 4.98 14.30
C TYR A 370 18.68 5.63 15.68
N LYS A 371 17.84 6.62 15.90
CA LYS A 371 17.66 7.26 17.20
C LYS A 371 16.20 7.69 17.40
N ARG A 372 15.70 7.46 18.59
CA ARG A 372 14.47 8.11 19.05
C ARG A 372 14.86 9.44 19.67
N ILE A 373 14.44 10.52 19.03
CA ILE A 373 14.86 11.89 19.37
C ILE A 373 13.74 12.59 20.12
N ASN A 374 14.03 12.98 21.37
CA ASN A 374 13.12 13.83 22.12
C ASN A 374 13.15 15.26 21.54
N THR A 375 12.01 15.79 21.12
CA THR A 375 11.87 17.14 20.55
C THR A 375 11.49 18.19 21.59
N GLY A 376 11.24 17.79 22.83
CA GLY A 376 10.70 18.61 23.92
C GLY A 376 9.18 18.44 24.05
N GLU A 377 8.49 18.14 22.96
CA GLU A 377 7.04 17.92 22.91
C GLU A 377 6.69 16.44 22.64
N SER A 378 7.55 15.73 21.91
CA SER A 378 7.36 14.33 21.56
C SER A 378 8.70 13.61 21.37
N GLU A 379 8.65 12.29 21.24
CA GLU A 379 9.80 11.47 20.85
C GLU A 379 9.64 11.01 19.41
N ILE A 380 10.60 11.30 18.55
CA ILE A 380 10.51 11.13 17.10
C ILE A 380 11.51 10.07 16.62
N ASP A 381 10.99 9.02 16.00
CA ASP A 381 11.80 7.99 15.37
C ASP A 381 12.54 8.60 14.18
N THR A 382 13.88 8.51 14.18
CA THR A 382 14.74 9.20 13.21
C THR A 382 15.85 8.27 12.73
N TRP A 383 16.00 8.19 11.41
CA TRP A 383 17.03 7.40 10.73
C TRP A 383 18.00 8.32 10.02
N GLY A 384 19.29 7.96 10.04
CA GLY A 384 20.32 8.64 9.28
C GLY A 384 21.24 7.67 8.57
N ILE A 385 21.66 7.98 7.35
CA ILE A 385 22.79 7.35 6.69
C ILE A 385 23.98 8.30 6.77
N PHE A 386 25.05 7.88 7.45
CA PHE A 386 26.27 8.64 7.54
C PHE A 386 27.27 8.20 6.47
N VAL A 387 27.62 9.10 5.58
CA VAL A 387 28.63 8.89 4.51
C VAL A 387 29.94 9.58 4.86
N GLY A 388 29.89 10.72 5.53
CA GLY A 388 31.05 11.44 6.00
C GLY A 388 30.73 12.79 6.64
N LYS A 389 31.59 13.24 7.56
CA LYS A 389 31.39 14.49 8.31
C LYS A 389 31.36 15.73 7.42
N ASP A 390 32.13 15.74 6.34
CA ASP A 390 32.27 16.86 5.40
C ASP A 390 31.32 16.77 4.20
N ARG A 391 30.41 15.79 4.19
CA ARG A 391 29.45 15.58 3.11
C ARG A 391 28.18 16.39 3.32
N PRO A 392 27.55 16.90 2.25
CA PRO A 392 26.26 17.55 2.36
C PRO A 392 25.19 16.59 2.89
N THR A 393 24.14 17.15 3.50
CA THR A 393 23.08 16.34 4.13
C THR A 393 21.73 16.64 3.50
N LEU A 394 21.02 15.59 3.12
CA LEU A 394 19.64 15.64 2.64
C LEU A 394 18.69 15.28 3.78
N LEU A 395 17.70 16.12 4.01
CA LEU A 395 16.51 15.82 4.79
C LEU A 395 15.44 15.33 3.81
N ASN A 396 14.97 14.08 3.98
CA ASN A 396 13.90 13.50 3.17
C ASN A 396 12.66 13.31 4.06
N ILE A 397 11.50 13.78 3.59
CA ILE A 397 10.24 13.78 4.33
C ILE A 397 9.23 12.91 3.59
N HIS A 398 8.63 11.93 4.31
CA HIS A 398 7.66 11.00 3.72
C HIS A 398 6.32 11.66 3.40
N GLY A 399 5.56 11.02 2.53
CA GLY A 399 4.17 11.36 2.23
C GLY A 399 3.19 10.83 3.30
N GLY A 400 1.92 11.10 3.12
CA GLY A 400 0.85 10.69 4.03
C GLY A 400 0.01 11.85 4.50
N PRO A 401 0.16 12.38 5.74
CA PRO A 401 1.15 12.08 6.78
C PRO A 401 1.02 10.72 7.48
N ALA A 402 -0.18 10.10 7.51
CA ALA A 402 -0.44 8.82 8.16
C ALA A 402 0.26 7.64 7.45
N SER A 403 1.57 7.69 7.40
CA SER A 403 2.51 6.71 6.87
C SER A 403 3.76 6.71 7.75
N GLN A 404 4.75 5.86 7.46
CA GLN A 404 6.01 5.86 8.19
C GLN A 404 7.20 5.54 7.28
N TYR A 405 8.36 6.17 7.53
CA TYR A 405 9.66 5.59 7.22
C TYR A 405 10.03 4.56 8.28
N GLY A 406 11.01 3.70 7.96
CA GLY A 406 11.35 2.69 8.93
C GLY A 406 12.52 1.80 8.53
N PHE A 407 12.54 0.64 9.16
CA PHE A 407 13.51 -0.42 8.90
C PHE A 407 13.14 -1.20 7.64
N THR A 408 12.95 -0.48 6.53
CA THR A 408 12.64 -1.02 5.21
C THR A 408 13.74 -0.66 4.21
N PHE A 409 13.91 -1.49 3.18
CA PHE A 409 14.81 -1.15 2.08
C PHE A 409 14.20 -0.03 1.25
N PHE A 410 14.80 1.15 1.35
CA PHE A 410 14.40 2.31 0.58
C PHE A 410 15.53 2.67 -0.40
N ASP A 411 15.34 2.33 -1.65
CA ASP A 411 16.33 2.44 -2.73
C ASP A 411 16.77 3.87 -2.98
N GLU A 412 15.90 4.83 -2.78
CA GLU A 412 16.15 6.26 -2.88
C GLU A 412 17.22 6.71 -1.89
N PHE A 413 17.10 6.33 -0.61
CA PHE A 413 18.11 6.65 0.42
C PHE A 413 19.47 6.02 0.10
N GLN A 414 19.46 4.79 -0.39
CA GLN A 414 20.67 4.09 -0.79
C GLN A 414 21.34 4.77 -1.99
N THR A 415 20.55 5.30 -2.91
CA THR A 415 21.03 6.01 -4.09
C THR A 415 21.66 7.36 -3.70
N TYR A 416 21.00 8.16 -2.86
CA TYR A 416 21.54 9.44 -2.40
C TYR A 416 22.82 9.26 -1.57
N ALA A 417 22.84 8.26 -0.69
CA ALA A 417 24.03 7.95 0.09
C ALA A 417 25.21 7.54 -0.81
N SER A 418 24.94 6.75 -1.84
CA SER A 418 25.97 6.34 -2.82
C SER A 418 26.43 7.49 -3.73
N ALA A 419 25.61 8.53 -3.88
CA ALA A 419 25.99 9.78 -4.53
C ALA A 419 26.81 10.72 -3.64
N GLY A 420 27.04 10.35 -2.38
CA GLY A 420 27.89 11.08 -1.44
C GLY A 420 27.17 12.02 -0.48
N PHE A 421 25.86 11.88 -0.32
CA PHE A 421 25.07 12.66 0.64
C PHE A 421 24.88 11.86 1.94
N ASN A 422 24.97 12.52 3.08
CA ASN A 422 24.31 12.03 4.27
C ASN A 422 22.79 12.16 4.08
N VAL A 423 22.01 11.19 4.57
CA VAL A 423 20.55 11.22 4.45
C VAL A 423 19.93 11.16 5.84
N ILE A 424 18.97 12.01 6.14
CA ILE A 424 18.20 11.99 7.37
C ILE A 424 16.72 11.95 7.02
N ALA A 425 15.99 11.09 7.74
CA ALA A 425 14.55 10.94 7.64
C ALA A 425 13.96 10.69 9.02
N CYS A 426 12.74 11.17 9.28
CA CYS A 426 12.06 10.96 10.55
C CYS A 426 10.56 10.79 10.36
N ASN A 427 9.91 10.27 11.41
CA ASN A 427 8.45 10.14 11.50
C ASN A 427 7.91 11.18 12.49
N PRO A 428 7.54 12.39 12.04
CA PRO A 428 6.94 13.42 12.89
C PRO A 428 5.56 13.01 13.40
N ARG A 429 4.98 13.75 14.33
CA ARG A 429 3.56 13.64 14.66
C ARG A 429 2.72 13.66 13.39
N GLY A 430 1.67 12.86 13.33
CA GLY A 430 0.90 12.56 12.12
C GLY A 430 1.30 11.24 11.44
N SER A 431 2.51 10.71 11.73
CA SER A 431 2.96 9.43 11.15
C SER A 431 2.29 8.23 11.81
N SER A 432 2.21 7.11 11.08
CA SER A 432 1.70 5.84 11.60
C SER A 432 2.71 5.11 12.53
N GLY A 433 2.29 4.00 13.12
CA GLY A 433 3.14 3.14 13.96
C GLY A 433 3.38 3.62 15.38
N ARG A 434 2.75 4.71 15.82
CA ARG A 434 2.93 5.29 17.16
C ARG A 434 1.63 5.46 17.95
N GLY A 435 0.52 5.01 17.41
CA GLY A 435 -0.79 5.06 18.05
C GLY A 435 -1.70 6.18 17.55
N HIS A 436 -2.94 6.16 18.04
CA HIS A 436 -4.00 7.05 17.60
C HIS A 436 -3.70 8.53 17.86
N ASP A 437 -3.28 8.85 19.08
CA ASP A 437 -3.03 10.24 19.48
C ASP A 437 -1.90 10.84 18.65
N PHE A 438 -0.81 10.09 18.45
CA PHE A 438 0.31 10.53 17.63
C PHE A 438 -0.08 10.81 16.17
N LEU A 439 -1.01 10.00 15.61
CA LEU A 439 -1.58 10.23 14.26
C LEU A 439 -2.37 11.54 14.20
N ARG A 440 -3.11 11.88 15.26
CA ARG A 440 -4.01 13.04 15.28
C ARG A 440 -3.37 14.33 15.74
N ASP A 441 -2.22 14.27 16.39
CA ASP A 441 -1.51 15.46 16.91
C ASP A 441 -1.10 16.48 15.84
N VAL A 442 -1.25 16.14 14.56
CA VAL A 442 -0.99 17.04 13.42
C VAL A 442 -2.26 17.72 12.90
N CYS A 443 -3.45 17.31 13.37
CA CYS A 443 -4.72 17.79 12.82
C CYS A 443 -5.09 19.20 13.34
N GLY A 444 -5.95 19.87 12.57
CA GLY A 444 -6.44 21.22 12.90
C GLY A 444 -5.33 22.26 12.88
N ASP A 445 -5.27 23.08 13.91
CA ASP A 445 -4.29 24.16 14.05
C ASP A 445 -2.84 23.67 14.09
N GLN A 446 -2.62 22.38 14.41
CA GLN A 446 -1.29 21.77 14.48
C GLN A 446 -0.70 21.42 13.11
N TRP A 447 -1.50 21.42 12.02
CA TRP A 447 -1.01 21.18 10.68
C TRP A 447 0.04 22.21 10.24
N GLY A 448 1.23 21.76 9.90
CA GLY A 448 2.37 22.62 9.57
C GLY A 448 3.06 23.24 10.79
N VAL A 449 2.63 22.96 12.02
CA VAL A 449 3.20 23.49 13.27
C VAL A 449 3.93 22.39 14.03
N ALA A 450 3.20 21.41 14.53
CA ALA A 450 3.74 20.32 15.33
C ALA A 450 4.71 19.45 14.54
N ASP A 451 4.32 19.08 13.33
CA ASP A 451 5.10 18.30 12.39
C ASP A 451 6.37 19.01 11.90
N MET A 452 6.29 20.31 11.57
CA MET A 452 7.47 21.10 11.22
C MET A 452 8.45 21.19 12.40
N HIS A 453 7.95 21.39 13.63
CA HIS A 453 8.77 21.41 14.84
C HIS A 453 9.53 20.09 15.01
N ASP A 454 8.84 18.97 14.90
CA ASP A 454 9.39 17.63 15.02
C ASP A 454 10.46 17.34 13.98
N VAL A 455 10.16 17.64 12.70
CA VAL A 455 11.08 17.45 11.55
C VAL A 455 12.36 18.25 11.76
N LEU A 456 12.25 19.55 12.06
CA LEU A 456 13.42 20.42 12.17
C LEU A 456 14.27 20.11 13.40
N THR A 457 13.63 19.78 14.53
CA THR A 457 14.34 19.42 15.75
C THR A 457 15.07 18.10 15.61
N SER A 458 14.40 17.09 15.02
CA SER A 458 14.99 15.78 14.73
C SER A 458 16.15 15.90 13.77
N PHE A 459 16.00 16.65 12.69
CA PHE A 459 17.08 16.90 11.73
C PHE A 459 18.32 17.51 12.40
N LYS A 460 18.16 18.63 13.15
CA LYS A 460 19.28 19.31 13.81
C LYS A 460 19.98 18.42 14.83
N LYS A 461 19.22 17.66 15.64
CA LYS A 461 19.80 16.74 16.62
C LYS A 461 20.50 15.56 15.95
N MET A 462 19.93 15.02 14.86
CA MET A 462 20.52 13.90 14.13
C MET A 462 21.83 14.31 13.41
N VAL A 463 21.89 15.50 12.80
CA VAL A 463 23.12 16.08 12.23
C VAL A 463 24.22 16.12 13.29
N LYS A 464 23.90 16.57 14.52
CA LYS A 464 24.84 16.59 15.63
C LYS A 464 25.28 15.19 16.08
N ILE A 465 24.34 14.26 16.22
CA ILE A 465 24.61 12.86 16.61
C ILE A 465 25.54 12.19 15.59
N MET A 466 25.32 12.44 14.31
CA MET A 466 26.15 11.90 13.21
C MET A 466 27.51 12.61 13.10
N GLY A 467 27.75 13.69 13.84
CA GLY A 467 29.01 14.44 13.80
C GLY A 467 29.27 15.15 12.46
N VAL A 468 28.20 15.52 11.73
CA VAL A 468 28.31 16.23 10.46
C VAL A 468 28.71 17.68 10.70
N THR A 469 29.77 18.10 10.03
CA THR A 469 30.35 19.46 10.14
C THR A 469 29.95 20.36 8.96
N ASN A 470 29.64 19.75 7.80
CA ASN A 470 29.19 20.45 6.61
C ASN A 470 27.76 21.00 6.82
N LYS A 471 27.58 22.30 6.57
CA LYS A 471 26.29 23.01 6.72
C LYS A 471 25.52 23.15 5.40
N ASN A 472 25.92 22.46 4.35
CA ASN A 472 25.17 22.41 3.09
C ASN A 472 24.04 21.37 3.24
N TYR A 473 22.86 21.87 3.52
CA TYR A 473 21.66 21.05 3.70
C TYR A 473 20.74 21.19 2.51
N GLY A 474 20.25 20.06 1.98
CA GLY A 474 19.14 19.99 1.06
C GLY A 474 17.90 19.43 1.76
N ILE A 475 16.72 19.74 1.23
CA ILE A 475 15.44 19.23 1.73
C ILE A 475 14.60 18.72 0.56
N MET A 476 13.88 17.63 0.77
CA MET A 476 13.02 17.06 -0.25
C MET A 476 11.88 16.24 0.34
N GLY A 477 10.84 16.06 -0.46
CA GLY A 477 9.73 15.18 -0.13
C GLY A 477 8.64 15.20 -1.18
N GLY A 478 7.82 14.15 -1.17
CA GLY A 478 6.69 13.98 -2.08
C GLY A 478 5.34 14.01 -1.34
N SER A 479 4.28 14.48 -2.02
CA SER A 479 2.92 14.55 -1.47
C SER A 479 2.87 15.42 -0.21
N TYR A 480 2.45 14.89 0.93
CA TYR A 480 2.59 15.58 2.22
C TYR A 480 4.05 15.97 2.52
N GLY A 481 5.04 15.14 2.19
CA GLY A 481 6.45 15.51 2.31
C GLY A 481 6.83 16.70 1.43
N GLY A 482 6.22 16.83 0.25
CA GLY A 482 6.35 18.00 -0.62
C GLY A 482 5.69 19.24 -0.04
N PHE A 483 4.50 19.10 0.57
CA PHE A 483 3.87 20.14 1.38
C PHE A 483 4.83 20.63 2.47
N MET A 484 5.33 19.72 3.31
CA MET A 484 6.21 20.06 4.42
C MET A 484 7.54 20.67 3.96
N THR A 485 8.09 20.19 2.84
CA THR A 485 9.27 20.80 2.21
C THR A 485 9.02 22.26 1.84
N SER A 486 7.92 22.54 1.13
CA SER A 486 7.51 23.90 0.72
C SER A 486 7.19 24.77 1.92
N TRP A 487 6.53 24.22 2.93
CA TRP A 487 6.19 24.86 4.17
C TRP A 487 7.45 25.30 4.95
N ILE A 488 8.41 24.39 5.09
CA ILE A 488 9.66 24.68 5.80
C ILE A 488 10.47 25.75 5.07
N ILE A 489 10.65 25.67 3.75
CA ILE A 489 11.47 26.68 3.02
C ILE A 489 10.81 28.06 2.95
N SER A 490 9.48 28.14 3.05
CA SER A 490 8.78 29.42 3.15
C SER A 490 8.84 30.06 4.53
N HIS A 491 8.95 29.25 5.61
CA HIS A 491 9.06 29.73 6.99
C HIS A 491 10.50 29.81 7.52
N LYS A 492 11.44 29.09 6.89
CA LYS A 492 12.88 29.06 7.22
C LYS A 492 13.75 29.26 5.99
N PRO A 493 13.63 30.39 5.26
CA PRO A 493 14.14 30.58 3.91
C PRO A 493 15.68 30.49 3.76
N ASN A 494 16.43 30.56 4.86
CA ASN A 494 17.90 30.54 4.86
C ASN A 494 18.50 29.21 5.35
N MET A 495 17.66 28.22 5.68
CA MET A 495 18.14 27.00 6.32
C MET A 495 18.70 25.99 5.32
N PHE A 496 18.09 25.86 4.17
CA PHE A 496 18.47 24.88 3.16
C PHE A 496 19.07 25.57 1.92
N LYS A 497 20.03 24.89 1.26
CA LYS A 497 20.73 25.37 0.07
C LYS A 497 19.99 24.99 -1.21
N SER A 498 19.17 23.95 -1.18
CA SER A 498 18.33 23.48 -2.28
C SER A 498 17.13 22.73 -1.75
N ALA A 499 16.05 22.71 -2.54
CA ALA A 499 14.85 21.95 -2.24
C ALA A 499 14.35 21.21 -3.47
N ILE A 500 13.73 20.03 -3.26
CA ILE A 500 12.98 19.29 -4.28
C ILE A 500 11.59 19.04 -3.73
N VAL A 501 10.58 19.54 -4.44
CA VAL A 501 9.16 19.47 -4.09
C VAL A 501 8.47 18.60 -5.13
N GLU A 502 8.04 17.41 -4.72
CA GLU A 502 7.44 16.45 -5.63
C GLU A 502 5.94 16.29 -5.38
N ARG A 503 5.10 16.43 -6.43
CA ARG A 503 3.64 16.20 -6.40
C ARG A 503 2.99 16.66 -5.09
N ALA A 504 3.30 17.89 -4.71
CA ALA A 504 3.00 18.43 -3.39
C ALA A 504 1.59 19.04 -3.29
N LEU A 505 1.01 18.98 -2.10
CA LEU A 505 -0.10 19.82 -1.70
C LEU A 505 0.43 21.24 -1.42
N LEU A 506 0.23 22.17 -2.35
CA LEU A 506 0.70 23.54 -2.22
C LEU A 506 -0.41 24.54 -1.89
N ASN A 507 -1.65 24.18 -2.23
CA ASN A 507 -2.83 25.02 -2.04
C ASN A 507 -4.05 24.15 -1.67
N TRP A 508 -4.57 24.33 -0.48
CA TRP A 508 -5.72 23.59 0.00
C TRP A 508 -7.01 23.88 -0.80
N GLU A 509 -7.19 25.12 -1.29
CA GLU A 509 -8.39 25.47 -2.08
C GLU A 509 -8.43 24.67 -3.39
N THR A 510 -7.30 24.63 -4.11
CA THR A 510 -7.21 23.82 -5.34
C THR A 510 -7.27 22.32 -5.04
N MET A 511 -6.69 21.87 -3.91
CA MET A 511 -6.79 20.48 -3.47
C MET A 511 -8.25 20.02 -3.35
N VAL A 512 -9.12 20.85 -2.72
CA VAL A 512 -10.55 20.54 -2.61
C VAL A 512 -11.21 20.44 -3.98
N GLY A 513 -10.87 21.35 -4.90
CA GLY A 513 -11.57 21.47 -6.19
C GLY A 513 -11.07 20.56 -7.29
N THR A 514 -9.82 20.06 -7.22
CA THR A 514 -9.19 19.36 -8.36
C THR A 514 -8.61 18.00 -8.03
N SER A 515 -8.38 17.68 -6.75
CA SER A 515 -7.77 16.41 -6.36
C SER A 515 -8.81 15.29 -6.26
N ASP A 516 -8.37 14.08 -6.59
CA ASP A 516 -9.12 12.83 -6.40
C ASP A 516 -9.47 12.55 -4.92
N ILE A 517 -8.64 13.04 -3.98
CA ILE A 517 -8.88 12.97 -2.54
C ILE A 517 -9.35 14.32 -1.95
N GLY A 518 -9.68 15.29 -2.78
CA GLY A 518 -10.09 16.63 -2.37
C GLY A 518 -11.35 16.65 -1.51
N ILE A 519 -12.22 15.65 -1.67
CA ILE A 519 -13.43 15.48 -0.86
C ILE A 519 -13.08 14.64 0.37
N GLY A 520 -13.25 15.24 1.56
CA GLY A 520 -13.07 14.60 2.85
C GLY A 520 -11.64 14.68 3.42
N PHE A 521 -10.58 14.55 2.62
CA PHE A 521 -9.21 14.63 3.13
C PHE A 521 -8.89 15.97 3.82
N PRO A 522 -9.24 17.13 3.25
CA PRO A 522 -9.04 18.42 3.92
C PRO A 522 -9.77 18.50 5.26
N GLU A 523 -11.05 18.12 5.30
CA GLU A 523 -11.85 18.16 6.52
C GLU A 523 -11.30 17.23 7.63
N MET A 524 -10.77 16.06 7.24
CA MET A 524 -10.19 15.10 8.18
C MET A 524 -8.90 15.63 8.84
N TYR A 525 -8.11 16.42 8.11
CA TYR A 525 -6.85 16.95 8.62
C TYR A 525 -6.98 18.38 9.17
N LEU A 526 -7.71 19.27 8.53
CA LEU A 526 -7.93 20.63 9.02
C LEU A 526 -9.08 20.71 10.04
N LEU A 527 -9.90 19.67 10.18
CA LEU A 527 -11.04 19.56 11.10
C LEU A 527 -12.08 20.68 10.92
N ASP A 528 -12.14 21.27 9.74
CA ASP A 528 -13.05 22.35 9.40
C ASP A 528 -13.48 22.25 7.93
N ASP A 529 -14.60 22.89 7.60
CA ASP A 529 -15.19 22.94 6.27
C ASP A 529 -14.74 24.22 5.55
N MET A 530 -14.18 24.08 4.35
CA MET A 530 -13.71 25.22 3.55
C MET A 530 -14.77 26.29 3.33
N SER A 531 -16.03 25.88 3.13
CA SER A 531 -17.14 26.81 2.93
C SER A 531 -17.42 27.70 4.15
N LYS A 532 -17.00 27.25 5.33
CA LYS A 532 -17.18 27.98 6.59
C LYS A 532 -15.92 28.75 7.01
N ASN A 533 -14.74 28.25 6.68
CA ASN A 533 -13.46 28.82 7.13
C ASN A 533 -12.38 28.79 6.04
N ILE A 534 -12.61 29.51 4.95
CA ILE A 534 -11.65 29.64 3.84
C ILE A 534 -10.27 30.17 4.29
N ASN A 535 -10.24 31.01 5.33
CA ASN A 535 -8.99 31.59 5.83
C ASN A 535 -8.05 30.53 6.42
N LEU A 536 -8.57 29.56 7.16
CA LEU A 536 -7.77 28.45 7.66
C LEU A 536 -7.09 27.70 6.51
N TYR A 537 -7.82 27.42 5.42
CA TYR A 537 -7.28 26.73 4.24
C TYR A 537 -6.15 27.53 3.59
N ARG A 538 -6.28 28.85 3.50
CA ARG A 538 -5.24 29.76 2.99
C ARG A 538 -4.03 29.82 3.92
N GLU A 539 -4.24 29.98 5.22
CA GLU A 539 -3.18 30.03 6.24
C GLU A 539 -2.38 28.72 6.31
N LYS A 540 -2.99 27.57 6.02
CA LYS A 540 -2.34 26.27 5.96
C LYS A 540 -1.76 25.90 4.59
N SER A 541 -1.85 26.79 3.59
CA SER A 541 -1.35 26.58 2.23
C SER A 541 0.05 27.17 2.04
N PRO A 542 1.05 26.38 1.62
CA PRO A 542 2.41 26.90 1.35
C PRO A 542 2.46 28.05 0.35
N ILE A 543 1.55 28.06 -0.64
CA ILE A 543 1.50 29.12 -1.68
C ILE A 543 1.28 30.52 -1.07
N THR A 544 0.58 30.64 0.06
CA THR A 544 0.37 31.89 0.77
C THR A 544 1.68 32.56 1.18
N PHE A 545 2.73 31.76 1.43
CA PHE A 545 4.03 32.20 1.88
C PHE A 545 5.12 32.07 0.79
N ALA A 546 4.73 31.83 -0.47
CA ALA A 546 5.68 31.58 -1.55
C ALA A 546 6.68 32.71 -1.78
N SER A 547 6.27 33.98 -1.57
CA SER A 547 7.15 35.15 -1.67
C SER A 547 8.32 35.16 -0.68
N ASN A 548 8.24 34.39 0.40
CA ASN A 548 9.29 34.28 1.39
C ASN A 548 10.40 33.28 0.98
N ILE A 549 10.15 32.42 -0.02
CA ILE A 549 11.07 31.38 -0.44
C ILE A 549 12.30 32.00 -1.11
N LYS A 550 13.48 31.72 -0.54
CA LYS A 550 14.79 32.08 -1.09
C LYS A 550 15.60 30.86 -1.53
N THR A 551 15.20 29.69 -1.09
CA THR A 551 15.87 28.42 -1.40
C THR A 551 15.65 28.08 -2.86
N PRO A 552 16.71 27.84 -3.68
CA PRO A 552 16.57 27.30 -5.03
C PRO A 552 15.78 25.97 -4.98
N THR A 553 14.68 25.91 -5.74
CA THR A 553 13.71 24.82 -5.63
C THR A 553 13.42 24.21 -6.99
N LEU A 554 13.55 22.88 -7.08
CA LEU A 554 13.03 22.08 -8.17
C LEU A 554 11.62 21.59 -7.80
N ILE A 555 10.64 21.88 -8.66
CA ILE A 555 9.27 21.40 -8.52
C ILE A 555 9.03 20.32 -9.57
N ILE A 556 8.59 19.14 -9.13
CA ILE A 556 8.23 18.01 -10.00
C ILE A 556 6.74 17.71 -9.76
N HIS A 557 5.96 17.76 -10.82
CA HIS A 557 4.52 17.45 -10.77
C HIS A 557 4.12 16.70 -12.04
N SER A 558 3.12 15.84 -11.96
CA SER A 558 2.58 15.15 -13.14
C SER A 558 1.57 16.03 -13.86
N GLU A 559 1.40 15.82 -15.14
CA GLU A 559 0.36 16.48 -15.96
C GLU A 559 -1.00 15.77 -15.78
N GLU A 560 -0.98 14.46 -15.47
CA GLU A 560 -2.17 13.60 -15.34
C GLU A 560 -2.44 13.20 -13.89
#